data_bdc99114883f37076caa3fbf5ed9500d
#
_entry.id   bdc99114883f37076caa3fbf5ed9500d
#
_cell.length_a   1.000
_cell.length_b   1.000
_cell.length_c   1.000
_cell.angle_alpha   90.00
_cell.angle_beta   90.00
_cell.angle_gamma   90.00
#
_symmetry.space_group_name_H-M   'P 1'
#
loop_
_entity.id
_entity.type
_entity.pdbx_description
1 polymer ?
#
loop_
_entity_poly.entity_id
_entity_poly.type
_entity_poly.pdbx_seq_one_letter_code
_entity_poly.pdbx_strand_id
1 'polypeptide(L)'
;MSIRFIIRATTPNLGGVDVNDNIIIEPLRHKPVSEHICEFVERKGLGHPDYIIDSACEAASVALSKYYLQNFGKILHHNVDKGLLVGGRAIPRFGGGTVEVPIYILVAGRATVEVNSPTGKTRIPVEDIMMEAVKEFIKKNFRFLDAEKHVMIDFKVRQGSADLKAIVEASDEMPLANDTSFGVGYAPMTQLEKLVYECERMINSKDFKREIPASGEDCKVMGLRVGKKIRLTVADGIVSSLTHNVDEYKATKEAIREKVLDLASKYASDHDVEVYVNTADMFGKHPGEDVVYLTVTGTSAEAGDDGNTGRGNRVNGLITPNRQMSLEATAGKNPVSHVGKIYNVAAKLMAERIYEETKGVEEVYVKILSQIGKPIDKPQVVSVEYIPSDGCSENSLNYEITEIVKEGLRNIRDITRIVLEGKTTLF
;
A
#
# COMPACT_ATOMS: atom_id res chain seq x y z
N MET A 1 10.42 37.76 -15.53
CA MET A 1 11.31 38.57 -14.68
C MET A 1 11.53 37.80 -13.39
N SER A 2 12.63 37.04 -13.32
CA SER A 2 12.95 36.18 -12.14
C SER A 2 13.62 37.03 -11.09
N ILE A 3 12.97 37.20 -9.95
CA ILE A 3 13.56 37.84 -8.78
C ILE A 3 14.38 36.76 -8.06
N ARG A 4 15.71 36.80 -8.20
CA ARG A 4 16.63 36.02 -7.39
C ARG A 4 16.86 36.72 -6.06
N PHE A 5 16.23 36.24 -4.98
CA PHE A 5 16.69 36.60 -3.64
C PHE A 5 17.90 35.75 -3.30
N ILE A 6 19.07 36.39 -3.27
CA ILE A 6 20.28 35.78 -2.72
C ILE A 6 20.31 36.11 -1.23
N ILE A 7 19.75 35.20 -0.42
CA ILE A 7 20.01 35.22 1.03
C ILE A 7 21.36 34.56 1.22
N ARG A 8 22.41 35.34 1.49
CA ARG A 8 23.68 34.81 2.03
C ARG A 8 23.42 34.40 3.50
N ALA A 9 22.89 33.19 3.69
CA ALA A 9 23.01 32.52 4.98
C ALA A 9 24.44 32.02 5.10
N THR A 10 25.10 32.30 6.22
CA THR A 10 26.33 31.63 6.62
C THR A 10 26.00 30.16 6.77
N THR A 11 26.38 29.36 5.77
CA THR A 11 26.24 27.91 5.81
C THR A 11 26.99 27.38 7.04
N PRO A 12 26.34 26.64 7.95
CA PRO A 12 27.09 25.87 8.92
C PRO A 12 28.02 24.94 8.15
N ASN A 13 29.17 24.65 8.72
CA ASN A 13 30.16 23.77 8.16
C ASN A 13 29.51 22.37 8.05
N LEU A 14 28.95 22.04 6.88
CA LEU A 14 28.37 20.75 6.55
C LEU A 14 29.50 19.75 6.32
N GLY A 15 30.17 19.36 7.41
CA GLY A 15 31.17 18.31 7.36
C GLY A 15 30.57 17.04 6.78
N GLY A 16 31.01 16.66 5.59
CA GLY A 16 30.74 15.34 5.02
C GLY A 16 29.51 15.18 4.11
N VAL A 17 28.85 16.26 3.69
CA VAL A 17 27.78 16.17 2.68
C VAL A 17 28.40 16.18 1.29
N ASP A 18 28.44 15.04 0.63
CA ASP A 18 28.81 14.94 -0.78
C ASP A 18 27.58 15.34 -1.63
N VAL A 19 27.57 16.59 -2.10
CA VAL A 19 26.53 17.12 -2.99
C VAL A 19 26.93 16.80 -4.42
N ASN A 20 26.86 15.53 -4.81
CA ASN A 20 27.12 15.10 -6.18
C ASN A 20 25.78 14.82 -6.89
N ASP A 21 25.53 15.50 -7.98
CA ASP A 21 24.45 15.21 -8.94
C ASP A 21 23.03 15.09 -8.33
N ASN A 22 22.62 15.98 -7.41
CA ASN A 22 21.32 15.94 -6.71
C ASN A 22 21.11 14.73 -5.78
N ILE A 23 22.14 13.96 -5.44
CA ILE A 23 22.11 12.90 -4.43
C ILE A 23 22.76 13.44 -3.15
N ILE A 24 21.99 13.45 -2.06
CA ILE A 24 22.45 13.90 -0.75
C ILE A 24 22.40 12.69 0.18
N ILE A 25 23.54 12.38 0.81
CA ILE A 25 23.66 11.26 1.74
C ILE A 25 24.10 11.80 3.09
N GLU A 26 23.35 11.46 4.14
CA GLU A 26 23.54 11.99 5.49
C GLU A 26 23.46 10.87 6.54
N PRO A 27 24.51 10.71 7.40
CA PRO A 27 24.42 9.79 8.52
C PRO A 27 23.54 10.38 9.64
N LEU A 28 22.58 9.60 10.13
CA LEU A 28 21.75 9.93 11.28
C LEU A 28 22.46 9.58 12.60
N ARG A 29 22.23 10.39 13.63
CA ARG A 29 22.82 10.22 14.97
C ARG A 29 21.77 9.94 16.04
N HIS A 30 20.85 9.05 15.74
CA HIS A 30 19.83 8.59 16.69
C HIS A 30 19.70 7.07 16.61
N LYS A 31 18.98 6.49 17.56
CA LYS A 31 18.73 5.05 17.60
C LYS A 31 17.82 4.60 16.46
N PRO A 32 18.06 3.42 15.87
CA PRO A 32 17.13 2.83 14.92
C PRO A 32 15.78 2.53 15.59
N VAL A 33 14.71 2.46 14.79
CA VAL A 33 13.34 2.22 15.30
C VAL A 33 13.24 0.90 16.08
N SER A 34 14.03 -0.11 15.70
CA SER A 34 14.11 -1.39 16.43
C SER A 34 14.52 -1.23 17.90
N GLU A 35 15.24 -0.17 18.26
CA GLU A 35 15.69 0.14 19.62
C GLU A 35 14.80 1.15 20.37
N HIS A 36 13.76 1.65 19.75
CA HIS A 36 12.80 2.51 20.46
C HIS A 36 12.12 1.74 21.59
N ILE A 37 11.84 2.42 22.70
CA ILE A 37 11.12 1.81 23.84
C ILE A 37 9.70 1.44 23.42
N CYS A 38 9.06 2.25 22.60
CA CYS A 38 7.69 2.06 22.12
C CYS A 38 7.65 2.12 20.59
N GLU A 39 7.00 1.13 20.01
CA GLU A 39 6.75 1.04 18.57
C GLU A 39 5.34 0.52 18.35
N PHE A 40 4.62 1.06 17.38
CA PHE A 40 3.33 0.53 16.94
C PHE A 40 3.21 0.55 15.42
N VAL A 41 2.55 -0.47 14.91
CA VAL A 41 2.44 -0.78 13.49
C VAL A 41 1.04 -1.28 13.20
N GLU A 42 0.45 -0.83 12.10
CA GLU A 42 -0.85 -1.28 11.64
C GLU A 42 -0.75 -1.89 10.24
N ARG A 43 -1.53 -2.96 10.00
CA ARG A 43 -1.84 -3.46 8.67
C ARG A 43 -3.33 -3.66 8.51
N LYS A 44 -3.89 -3.05 7.47
CA LYS A 44 -5.24 -3.26 6.98
C LYS A 44 -5.20 -4.37 5.93
N GLY A 45 -5.96 -5.42 6.15
CA GLY A 45 -5.93 -6.60 5.29
C GLY A 45 -6.87 -6.50 4.09
N LEU A 46 -6.84 -7.56 3.30
CA LEU A 46 -7.50 -7.68 1.99
C LEU A 46 -8.97 -7.21 1.97
N GLY A 47 -9.76 -7.56 3.00
CA GLY A 47 -11.19 -7.23 3.11
C GLY A 47 -11.48 -5.93 3.85
N HIS A 48 -10.47 -5.20 4.33
CA HIS A 48 -10.69 -3.89 4.94
C HIS A 48 -11.16 -2.88 3.89
N PRO A 49 -12.16 -2.01 4.16
CA PRO A 49 -12.70 -1.07 3.17
C PRO A 49 -11.67 -0.20 2.46
N ASP A 50 -10.67 0.33 3.20
CA ASP A 50 -9.58 1.10 2.60
C ASP A 50 -8.73 0.25 1.63
N TYR A 51 -8.47 -1.02 1.96
CA TYR A 51 -7.73 -1.91 1.07
C TYR A 51 -8.54 -2.28 -0.18
N ILE A 52 -9.85 -2.48 -0.02
CA ILE A 52 -10.74 -2.77 -1.15
C ILE A 52 -10.73 -1.63 -2.15
N ILE A 53 -10.85 -0.38 -1.69
CA ILE A 53 -10.90 0.75 -2.61
C ILE A 53 -9.53 1.07 -3.24
N ASP A 54 -8.42 0.92 -2.50
CA ASP A 54 -7.08 1.00 -3.07
C ASP A 54 -6.90 -0.05 -4.18
N SER A 55 -7.33 -1.29 -3.92
CA SER A 55 -7.27 -2.38 -4.89
C SER A 55 -8.18 -2.16 -6.10
N ALA A 56 -9.37 -1.61 -5.91
CA ALA A 56 -10.28 -1.28 -7.01
C ALA A 56 -9.68 -0.22 -7.95
N CYS A 57 -9.08 0.84 -7.38
CA CYS A 57 -8.38 1.87 -8.15
C CYS A 57 -7.16 1.29 -8.87
N GLU A 58 -6.38 0.43 -8.21
CA GLU A 58 -5.19 -0.19 -8.82
C GLU A 58 -5.57 -1.19 -9.92
N ALA A 59 -6.56 -2.06 -9.70
CA ALA A 59 -7.05 -2.99 -10.70
C ALA A 59 -7.51 -2.25 -11.97
N ALA A 60 -8.24 -1.13 -11.81
CA ALA A 60 -8.64 -0.26 -12.89
C ALA A 60 -7.43 0.33 -13.65
N SER A 61 -6.42 0.83 -12.93
CA SER A 61 -5.20 1.40 -13.53
C SER A 61 -4.39 0.34 -14.30
N VAL A 62 -4.23 -0.84 -13.74
CA VAL A 62 -3.50 -1.96 -14.37
C VAL A 62 -4.24 -2.44 -15.63
N ALA A 63 -5.57 -2.56 -15.58
CA ALA A 63 -6.37 -2.96 -16.74
C ALA A 63 -6.28 -1.94 -17.87
N LEU A 64 -6.42 -0.65 -17.57
CA LEU A 64 -6.22 0.43 -18.55
C LEU A 64 -4.80 0.40 -19.14
N SER A 65 -3.77 0.20 -18.30
CA SER A 65 -2.39 0.11 -18.75
C SER A 65 -2.18 -1.02 -19.75
N LYS A 66 -2.70 -2.21 -19.44
CA LYS A 66 -2.62 -3.39 -20.32
C LYS A 66 -3.38 -3.18 -21.62
N TYR A 67 -4.59 -2.62 -21.53
CA TYR A 67 -5.39 -2.30 -22.72
C TYR A 67 -4.68 -1.31 -23.65
N TYR A 68 -4.14 -0.23 -23.09
CA TYR A 68 -3.40 0.75 -23.88
C TYR A 68 -2.16 0.16 -24.52
N LEU A 69 -1.39 -0.62 -23.77
CA LEU A 69 -0.19 -1.29 -24.28
C LEU A 69 -0.53 -2.24 -25.46
N GLN A 70 -1.58 -3.03 -25.31
CA GLN A 70 -2.02 -3.99 -26.33
C GLN A 70 -2.55 -3.33 -27.60
N ASN A 71 -3.31 -2.22 -27.48
CA ASN A 71 -3.99 -1.61 -28.61
C ASN A 71 -3.22 -0.44 -29.24
N PHE A 72 -2.30 0.20 -28.49
CA PHE A 72 -1.59 1.40 -28.95
C PHE A 72 -0.06 1.29 -28.81
N GLY A 73 0.46 0.15 -28.34
CA GLY A 73 1.90 -0.10 -28.17
C GLY A 73 2.55 0.69 -27.03
N LYS A 74 1.82 1.56 -26.32
CA LYS A 74 2.28 2.33 -25.17
C LYS A 74 1.16 2.57 -24.17
N ILE A 75 1.52 2.81 -22.91
CA ILE A 75 0.57 3.15 -21.87
C ILE A 75 0.23 4.64 -22.00
N LEU A 76 -1.05 4.93 -22.25
CA LEU A 76 -1.56 6.28 -22.36
C LEU A 76 -1.84 6.92 -21.00
N HIS A 77 -2.01 8.25 -20.99
CA HIS A 77 -2.31 8.99 -19.77
C HIS A 77 -3.58 8.48 -19.09
N HIS A 78 -3.47 8.13 -17.83
CA HIS A 78 -4.58 7.90 -16.89
C HIS A 78 -4.13 8.14 -15.46
N ASN A 79 -5.06 8.49 -14.60
CA ASN A 79 -4.89 8.61 -13.17
C ASN A 79 -6.25 8.44 -12.49
N VAL A 80 -6.53 7.24 -11.97
CA VAL A 80 -7.82 6.83 -11.42
C VAL A 80 -7.68 6.54 -9.92
N ASP A 81 -7.03 7.46 -9.24
CA ASP A 81 -6.59 7.39 -7.86
C ASP A 81 -7.50 8.11 -6.85
N LYS A 82 -8.71 8.45 -7.24
CA LYS A 82 -9.74 9.04 -6.38
C LYS A 82 -10.84 8.02 -6.18
N GLY A 83 -10.70 7.21 -5.14
CA GLY A 83 -11.65 6.16 -4.82
C GLY A 83 -12.37 6.43 -3.50
N LEU A 84 -13.66 6.13 -3.47
CA LEU A 84 -14.51 6.14 -2.27
C LEU A 84 -15.29 4.83 -2.22
N LEU A 85 -15.25 4.16 -1.09
CA LEU A 85 -16.13 3.06 -0.75
C LEU A 85 -17.07 3.53 0.35
N VAL A 86 -18.36 3.50 0.08
CA VAL A 86 -19.41 3.77 1.08
C VAL A 86 -19.96 2.44 1.53
N GLY A 87 -19.92 2.18 2.83
CA GLY A 87 -20.38 0.94 3.42
C GLY A 87 -21.88 0.71 3.21
N GLY A 88 -22.24 -0.57 3.05
CA GLY A 88 -23.60 -1.01 2.90
C GLY A 88 -24.33 -1.16 4.23
N ARG A 89 -25.41 -1.94 4.19
CA ARG A 89 -26.12 -2.40 5.38
C ARG A 89 -26.43 -3.88 5.28
N ALA A 90 -25.98 -4.65 6.27
CA ALA A 90 -26.26 -6.06 6.39
C ALA A 90 -26.85 -6.39 7.76
N ILE A 91 -27.52 -7.53 7.84
CA ILE A 91 -28.05 -8.12 9.07
C ILE A 91 -27.46 -9.53 9.20
N PRO A 92 -26.23 -9.65 9.74
CA PRO A 92 -25.64 -10.95 10.01
C PRO A 92 -26.37 -11.64 11.16
N ARG A 93 -26.48 -12.96 11.08
CA ARG A 93 -27.04 -13.82 12.14
C ARG A 93 -26.24 -15.11 12.16
N PHE A 94 -26.14 -15.77 13.29
CA PHE A 94 -25.57 -17.09 13.36
C PHE A 94 -26.26 -18.04 12.37
N GLY A 95 -25.45 -18.66 11.51
CA GLY A 95 -25.90 -19.53 10.42
C GLY A 95 -26.31 -18.81 9.13
N GLY A 96 -26.13 -17.51 9.00
CA GLY A 96 -26.46 -16.77 7.78
C GLY A 96 -26.61 -15.26 7.95
N GLY A 97 -27.52 -14.66 7.17
CA GLY A 97 -27.78 -13.22 7.19
C GLY A 97 -28.16 -12.69 5.82
N THR A 98 -28.40 -11.38 5.72
CA THR A 98 -28.78 -10.72 4.47
C THR A 98 -28.06 -9.39 4.33
N VAL A 99 -27.66 -9.05 3.11
CA VAL A 99 -27.24 -7.70 2.73
C VAL A 99 -28.47 -6.96 2.23
N GLU A 100 -28.82 -5.88 2.91
CA GLU A 100 -30.01 -5.06 2.59
C GLU A 100 -29.68 -3.88 1.67
N VAL A 101 -28.50 -3.27 1.88
CA VAL A 101 -27.99 -2.17 1.05
C VAL A 101 -26.61 -2.57 0.56
N PRO A 102 -26.38 -2.61 -0.76
CA PRO A 102 -25.07 -2.94 -1.31
C PRO A 102 -24.00 -1.94 -0.88
N ILE A 103 -22.76 -2.39 -0.84
CA ILE A 103 -21.57 -1.55 -0.75
C ILE A 103 -21.50 -0.70 -2.03
N TYR A 104 -21.20 0.59 -1.91
CA TYR A 104 -21.04 1.47 -3.07
C TYR A 104 -19.56 1.81 -3.27
N ILE A 105 -19.04 1.52 -4.45
CA ILE A 105 -17.66 1.82 -4.86
C ILE A 105 -17.71 2.87 -5.97
N LEU A 106 -17.08 4.03 -5.72
CA LEU A 106 -16.84 5.07 -6.71
C LEU A 106 -15.35 5.15 -7.02
N VAL A 107 -14.98 5.02 -8.30
CA VAL A 107 -13.64 5.33 -8.78
C VAL A 107 -13.70 6.52 -9.72
N ALA A 108 -12.95 7.56 -9.40
CA ALA A 108 -12.91 8.80 -10.16
C ALA A 108 -11.48 9.17 -10.59
N GLY A 109 -11.39 9.97 -11.65
CA GLY A 109 -10.08 10.41 -12.11
C GLY A 109 -10.07 10.89 -13.56
N ARG A 110 -8.93 10.67 -14.20
CA ARG A 110 -8.68 11.05 -15.58
C ARG A 110 -8.15 9.86 -16.38
N ALA A 111 -8.55 9.75 -17.64
CA ALA A 111 -7.99 8.75 -18.55
C ALA A 111 -8.04 9.28 -20.00
N THR A 112 -7.28 8.66 -20.88
CA THR A 112 -7.40 8.88 -22.31
C THR A 112 -8.60 8.08 -22.81
N VAL A 113 -9.70 8.77 -23.08
CA VAL A 113 -10.98 8.17 -23.53
C VAL A 113 -11.13 8.16 -25.05
N GLU A 114 -10.27 8.88 -25.77
CA GLU A 114 -10.28 9.01 -27.23
C GLU A 114 -8.87 9.24 -27.74
N VAL A 115 -8.53 8.60 -28.84
CA VAL A 115 -7.27 8.80 -29.59
C VAL A 115 -7.57 9.13 -31.06
N ASN A 116 -6.74 9.98 -31.66
CA ASN A 116 -6.78 10.22 -33.10
C ASN A 116 -6.09 9.05 -33.82
N SER A 117 -6.74 8.52 -34.84
CA SER A 117 -6.18 7.48 -35.71
C SER A 117 -6.24 7.97 -37.18
N PRO A 118 -5.49 7.38 -38.10
CA PRO A 118 -5.55 7.75 -39.52
C PRO A 118 -6.96 7.64 -40.14
N THR A 119 -7.81 6.81 -39.53
CA THR A 119 -9.21 6.58 -39.99
C THR A 119 -10.23 7.42 -39.23
N GLY A 120 -9.82 8.32 -38.32
CA GLY A 120 -10.69 9.15 -37.51
C GLY A 120 -10.42 9.01 -36.00
N LYS A 121 -11.40 9.36 -35.17
CA LYS A 121 -11.30 9.25 -33.71
C LYS A 121 -11.75 7.89 -33.25
N THR A 122 -10.92 7.24 -32.47
CA THR A 122 -11.23 5.97 -31.84
C THR A 122 -11.56 6.20 -30.35
N ARG A 123 -12.78 5.84 -29.95
CA ARG A 123 -13.21 5.91 -28.55
C ARG A 123 -12.75 4.64 -27.80
N ILE A 124 -12.27 4.84 -26.60
CA ILE A 124 -11.81 3.77 -25.69
C ILE A 124 -12.90 3.50 -24.66
N PRO A 125 -13.33 2.25 -24.46
CA PRO A 125 -14.38 1.90 -23.49
C PRO A 125 -13.82 1.85 -22.06
N VAL A 126 -13.36 3.00 -21.55
CA VAL A 126 -12.63 3.10 -20.27
C VAL A 126 -13.44 2.56 -19.10
N GLU A 127 -14.74 2.91 -19.04
CA GLU A 127 -15.59 2.49 -17.92
C GLU A 127 -15.85 0.98 -17.93
N ASP A 128 -16.04 0.37 -19.12
CA ASP A 128 -16.23 -1.09 -19.24
C ASP A 128 -14.98 -1.86 -18.83
N ILE A 129 -13.79 -1.39 -19.23
CA ILE A 129 -12.50 -1.98 -18.86
C ILE A 129 -12.32 -1.95 -17.34
N MET A 130 -12.62 -0.81 -16.73
CA MET A 130 -12.49 -0.62 -15.29
C MET A 130 -13.52 -1.44 -14.52
N MET A 131 -14.77 -1.51 -14.99
CA MET A 131 -15.85 -2.29 -14.39
C MET A 131 -15.46 -3.76 -14.31
N GLU A 132 -15.02 -4.34 -15.41
CA GLU A 132 -14.60 -5.74 -15.46
C GLU A 132 -13.43 -6.01 -14.52
N ALA A 133 -12.44 -5.11 -14.50
CA ALA A 133 -11.27 -5.27 -13.63
C ALA A 133 -11.63 -5.25 -12.13
N VAL A 134 -12.52 -4.36 -11.71
CA VAL A 134 -12.96 -4.27 -10.30
C VAL A 134 -13.80 -5.49 -9.92
N LYS A 135 -14.71 -5.93 -10.79
CA LYS A 135 -15.50 -7.16 -10.57
C LYS A 135 -14.62 -8.40 -10.50
N GLU A 136 -13.63 -8.52 -11.38
CA GLU A 136 -12.67 -9.62 -11.35
C GLU A 136 -11.83 -9.61 -10.07
N PHE A 137 -11.39 -8.44 -9.61
CA PHE A 137 -10.69 -8.31 -8.33
C PHE A 137 -11.54 -8.85 -7.17
N ILE A 138 -12.81 -8.44 -7.07
CA ILE A 138 -13.72 -8.91 -6.02
C ILE A 138 -13.91 -10.43 -6.12
N LYS A 139 -14.26 -10.94 -7.31
CA LYS A 139 -14.50 -12.36 -7.53
C LYS A 139 -13.29 -13.25 -7.22
N LYS A 140 -12.09 -12.76 -7.49
CA LYS A 140 -10.84 -13.51 -7.25
C LYS A 140 -10.46 -13.59 -5.78
N ASN A 141 -10.76 -12.55 -5.01
CA ASN A 141 -10.20 -12.35 -3.68
C ASN A 141 -11.20 -12.57 -2.53
N PHE A 142 -12.50 -12.59 -2.81
CA PHE A 142 -13.54 -12.74 -1.79
C PHE A 142 -14.36 -14.00 -2.02
N ARG A 143 -14.58 -14.76 -0.95
CA ARG A 143 -15.35 -16.01 -1.00
C ARG A 143 -16.87 -15.77 -0.88
N PHE A 144 -17.27 -14.71 -0.19
CA PHE A 144 -18.67 -14.42 0.16
C PHE A 144 -19.18 -13.08 -0.34
N LEU A 145 -18.31 -12.19 -0.83
CA LEU A 145 -18.69 -10.92 -1.44
C LEU A 145 -18.99 -11.13 -2.94
N ASP A 146 -20.26 -11.11 -3.30
CA ASP A 146 -20.72 -11.23 -4.68
C ASP A 146 -20.75 -9.85 -5.34
N ALA A 147 -19.91 -9.65 -6.36
CA ALA A 147 -19.77 -8.36 -7.05
C ALA A 147 -21.04 -7.88 -7.76
N GLU A 148 -21.98 -8.79 -8.10
CA GLU A 148 -23.23 -8.44 -8.79
C GLU A 148 -24.38 -8.15 -7.82
N LYS A 149 -24.36 -8.74 -6.61
CA LYS A 149 -25.44 -8.63 -5.65
C LYS A 149 -25.14 -7.68 -4.51
N HIS A 150 -23.89 -7.68 -4.05
CA HIS A 150 -23.49 -7.02 -2.82
C HIS A 150 -22.73 -5.71 -3.05
N VAL A 151 -22.39 -5.40 -4.33
CA VAL A 151 -21.58 -4.21 -4.65
C VAL A 151 -22.22 -3.44 -5.81
N MET A 152 -22.32 -2.15 -5.65
CA MET A 152 -22.64 -1.18 -6.69
C MET A 152 -21.39 -0.43 -7.06
N ILE A 153 -20.97 -0.45 -8.35
CA ILE A 153 -19.75 0.19 -8.83
C ILE A 153 -20.12 1.32 -9.79
N ASP A 154 -19.54 2.51 -9.55
CA ASP A 154 -19.72 3.69 -10.40
C ASP A 154 -18.36 4.32 -10.75
N PHE A 155 -18.31 5.00 -11.88
CA PHE A 155 -17.11 5.66 -12.38
C PHE A 155 -17.37 7.12 -12.75
N LYS A 156 -16.45 8.00 -12.36
CA LYS A 156 -16.44 9.41 -12.77
C LYS A 156 -15.09 9.75 -13.40
N VAL A 157 -14.88 9.20 -14.58
CA VAL A 157 -13.63 9.36 -15.33
C VAL A 157 -13.83 10.31 -16.50
N ARG A 158 -12.95 11.31 -16.59
CA ARG A 158 -12.97 12.30 -17.67
C ARG A 158 -11.63 12.30 -18.39
N GLN A 159 -11.65 12.89 -19.60
CA GLN A 159 -10.45 13.13 -20.39
C GLN A 159 -9.40 13.90 -19.59
N GLY A 160 -8.13 13.49 -19.67
CA GLY A 160 -7.00 14.23 -19.09
C GLY A 160 -6.80 15.59 -19.76
N SER A 161 -6.12 16.52 -19.07
CA SER A 161 -5.75 17.82 -19.63
C SER A 161 -4.80 17.67 -20.82
N ALA A 162 -4.77 18.68 -21.69
CA ALA A 162 -3.88 18.67 -22.87
C ALA A 162 -2.41 18.60 -22.48
N ASP A 163 -2.03 19.31 -21.41
CA ASP A 163 -0.65 19.38 -20.93
C ASP A 163 -0.14 18.01 -20.43
N LEU A 164 -0.97 17.29 -19.66
CA LEU A 164 -0.60 15.96 -19.15
C LEU A 164 -0.54 14.91 -20.26
N LYS A 165 -1.38 15.05 -21.30
CA LYS A 165 -1.26 14.21 -22.50
C LYS A 165 0.04 14.49 -23.23
N ALA A 166 0.38 15.77 -23.45
CA ALA A 166 1.62 16.16 -24.11
C ALA A 166 2.85 15.63 -23.38
N ILE A 167 2.85 15.63 -22.03
CA ILE A 167 3.93 15.06 -21.22
C ILE A 167 4.10 13.56 -21.48
N VAL A 168 3.01 12.79 -21.56
CA VAL A 168 3.06 11.35 -21.84
C VAL A 168 3.43 11.05 -23.30
N GLU A 169 3.03 11.92 -24.24
CA GLU A 169 3.29 11.76 -25.67
C GLU A 169 4.69 12.21 -26.09
N ALA A 170 5.29 13.16 -25.35
CA ALA A 170 6.56 13.82 -25.71
C ALA A 170 7.82 12.97 -25.45
N SER A 171 7.72 11.83 -24.76
CA SER A 171 8.90 11.05 -24.37
C SER A 171 8.87 9.62 -24.89
N ASP A 172 9.58 9.36 -25.99
CA ASP A 172 9.77 7.99 -26.50
C ASP A 172 10.89 7.24 -25.75
N GLU A 173 11.89 7.93 -25.16
CA GLU A 173 13.02 7.31 -24.49
C GLU A 173 12.88 7.25 -22.96
N MET A 174 12.63 8.38 -22.29
CA MET A 174 12.50 8.44 -20.82
C MET A 174 11.21 9.20 -20.45
N PRO A 175 10.29 8.57 -19.71
CA PRO A 175 9.07 9.23 -19.27
C PRO A 175 9.33 10.51 -18.47
N LEU A 176 8.46 11.50 -18.68
CA LEU A 176 8.49 12.74 -17.90
C LEU A 176 7.56 12.63 -16.70
N ALA A 177 8.00 13.20 -15.58
CA ALA A 177 7.20 13.28 -14.36
C ALA A 177 5.90 14.06 -14.62
N ASN A 178 4.77 13.44 -14.34
CA ASN A 178 3.46 14.08 -14.50
C ASN A 178 3.07 14.98 -13.32
N ASP A 179 3.88 14.98 -12.26
CA ASP A 179 3.65 15.77 -11.04
C ASP A 179 4.96 16.15 -10.36
N THR A 180 4.91 17.19 -9.53
CA THR A 180 5.95 17.51 -8.54
C THR A 180 5.54 16.85 -7.22
N SER A 181 6.04 15.65 -6.98
CA SER A 181 5.69 14.80 -5.84
C SER A 181 6.90 14.03 -5.35
N PHE A 182 6.77 13.30 -4.26
CA PHE A 182 7.87 12.57 -3.66
C PHE A 182 7.47 11.15 -3.24
N GLY A 183 8.47 10.28 -3.20
CA GLY A 183 8.37 8.95 -2.62
C GLY A 183 9.31 8.78 -1.45
N VAL A 184 8.94 7.91 -0.52
CA VAL A 184 9.71 7.56 0.68
C VAL A 184 9.75 6.05 0.85
N GLY A 185 10.95 5.51 1.07
CA GLY A 185 11.17 4.11 1.42
C GLY A 185 12.15 4.00 2.58
N TYR A 186 12.13 2.88 3.28
CA TYR A 186 13.08 2.58 4.36
C TYR A 186 13.37 1.09 4.43
N ALA A 187 14.47 0.77 5.06
CA ALA A 187 14.87 -0.60 5.42
C ALA A 187 15.80 -0.57 6.67
N PRO A 188 15.85 -1.69 7.42
CA PRO A 188 15.03 -2.89 7.32
C PRO A 188 13.66 -2.72 7.98
N MET A 189 12.74 -3.64 7.75
CA MET A 189 11.58 -3.79 8.63
C MET A 189 12.04 -4.23 10.02
N THR A 190 11.46 -3.65 11.08
CA THR A 190 11.65 -4.15 12.44
C THR A 190 11.02 -5.53 12.60
N GLN A 191 11.32 -6.17 13.72
CA GLN A 191 10.70 -7.43 14.10
C GLN A 191 9.16 -7.30 14.23
N LEU A 192 8.68 -6.19 14.81
CA LEU A 192 7.25 -5.91 14.92
C LEU A 192 6.60 -5.67 13.56
N GLU A 193 7.24 -4.89 12.69
CA GLU A 193 6.77 -4.64 11.33
C GLU A 193 6.61 -5.96 10.54
N LYS A 194 7.62 -6.83 10.59
CA LYS A 194 7.56 -8.15 9.95
C LYS A 194 6.44 -9.02 10.54
N LEU A 195 6.31 -9.06 11.86
CA LEU A 195 5.28 -9.85 12.53
C LEU A 195 3.87 -9.39 12.15
N VAL A 196 3.60 -8.10 12.15
CA VAL A 196 2.29 -7.54 11.76
C VAL A 196 1.98 -7.81 10.28
N TYR A 197 2.98 -7.64 9.42
CA TYR A 197 2.85 -7.92 7.99
C TYR A 197 2.52 -9.38 7.72
N GLU A 198 3.30 -10.29 8.29
CA GLU A 198 3.12 -11.73 8.09
C GLU A 198 1.86 -12.28 8.79
N CYS A 199 1.43 -11.65 9.89
CA CYS A 199 0.20 -12.03 10.59
C CYS A 199 -1.04 -11.87 9.68
N GLU A 200 -1.20 -10.71 9.06
CA GLU A 200 -2.32 -10.49 8.13
C GLU A 200 -2.22 -11.41 6.91
N ARG A 201 -1.03 -11.54 6.31
CA ARG A 201 -0.81 -12.41 5.16
C ARG A 201 -1.12 -13.89 5.46
N MET A 202 -0.77 -14.35 6.66
CA MET A 202 -1.11 -15.68 7.11
C MET A 202 -2.63 -15.85 7.22
N ILE A 203 -3.31 -14.92 7.92
CA ILE A 203 -4.77 -14.98 8.10
C ILE A 203 -5.51 -14.97 6.76
N ASN A 204 -5.06 -14.17 5.78
CA ASN A 204 -5.65 -14.13 4.44
C ASN A 204 -5.08 -15.14 3.45
N SER A 205 -4.23 -16.07 3.90
CA SER A 205 -3.72 -17.14 3.05
C SER A 205 -4.78 -18.21 2.75
N LYS A 206 -4.66 -18.87 1.60
CA LYS A 206 -5.56 -19.97 1.22
C LYS A 206 -5.50 -21.14 2.19
N ASP A 207 -4.33 -21.39 2.77
CA ASP A 207 -4.13 -22.51 3.72
C ASP A 207 -4.87 -22.19 5.02
N PHE A 208 -4.73 -20.99 5.53
CA PHE A 208 -5.45 -20.54 6.73
C PHE A 208 -6.97 -20.60 6.53
N LYS A 209 -7.47 -20.11 5.37
CA LYS A 209 -8.91 -20.13 5.06
C LYS A 209 -9.47 -21.54 4.85
N ARG A 210 -8.64 -22.53 4.53
CA ARG A 210 -9.05 -23.95 4.54
C ARG A 210 -9.11 -24.54 5.93
N GLU A 211 -8.22 -24.12 6.80
CA GLU A 211 -8.12 -24.60 8.18
C GLU A 211 -9.15 -23.93 9.11
N ILE A 212 -9.35 -22.62 8.94
CA ILE A 212 -10.31 -21.79 9.69
C ILE A 212 -11.24 -21.07 8.70
N PRO A 213 -12.18 -21.79 8.07
CA PRO A 213 -13.00 -21.23 6.99
C PRO A 213 -13.93 -20.10 7.42
N ALA A 214 -14.28 -20.02 8.69
CA ALA A 214 -15.13 -18.95 9.22
C ALA A 214 -14.42 -17.60 9.35
N SER A 215 -13.08 -17.53 9.35
CA SER A 215 -12.31 -16.27 9.26
C SER A 215 -12.60 -15.58 7.92
N GLY A 216 -13.06 -14.33 7.93
CA GLY A 216 -13.37 -13.53 6.74
C GLY A 216 -12.12 -12.89 6.11
N GLU A 217 -12.31 -12.20 5.01
CA GLU A 217 -11.21 -11.50 4.34
C GLU A 217 -10.85 -10.18 5.05
N ASP A 218 -11.78 -9.60 5.82
CA ASP A 218 -11.51 -8.40 6.61
C ASP A 218 -10.71 -8.75 7.87
N CYS A 219 -9.43 -8.56 7.76
CA CYS A 219 -8.51 -8.72 8.87
C CYS A 219 -7.70 -7.43 9.03
N LYS A 220 -7.68 -6.87 10.23
CA LYS A 220 -6.84 -5.74 10.60
C LYS A 220 -5.95 -6.14 11.77
N VAL A 221 -4.66 -5.89 11.66
CA VAL A 221 -3.68 -6.21 12.69
C VAL A 221 -3.04 -4.93 13.20
N MET A 222 -3.13 -4.70 14.51
CA MET A 222 -2.42 -3.65 15.21
C MET A 222 -1.37 -4.28 16.14
N GLY A 223 -0.10 -3.96 15.93
CA GLY A 223 1.01 -4.37 16.77
C GLY A 223 1.49 -3.21 17.65
N LEU A 224 1.70 -3.48 18.92
CA LEU A 224 2.33 -2.58 19.89
C LEU A 224 3.48 -3.30 20.56
N ARG A 225 4.68 -2.72 20.52
CA ARG A 225 5.83 -3.16 21.31
C ARG A 225 6.19 -2.10 22.35
N VAL A 226 6.31 -2.52 23.61
CA VAL A 226 6.85 -1.69 24.70
C VAL A 226 7.95 -2.51 25.40
N GLY A 227 9.18 -2.12 25.22
CA GLY A 227 10.34 -2.88 25.67
C GLY A 227 10.33 -4.30 25.07
N LYS A 228 10.28 -5.31 25.92
CA LYS A 228 10.23 -6.74 25.53
C LYS A 228 8.82 -7.32 25.43
N LYS A 229 7.78 -6.50 25.58
CA LYS A 229 6.39 -6.94 25.47
C LYS A 229 5.79 -6.50 24.15
N ILE A 230 5.22 -7.46 23.41
CA ILE A 230 4.44 -7.23 22.19
C ILE A 230 2.97 -7.56 22.43
N ARG A 231 2.08 -6.70 21.96
CA ARG A 231 0.64 -6.95 21.93
C ARG A 231 0.17 -6.87 20.48
N LEU A 232 -0.47 -7.93 20.01
CA LEU A 232 -1.17 -7.94 18.73
C LEU A 232 -2.68 -7.86 18.99
N THR A 233 -3.34 -6.89 18.40
CA THR A 233 -4.80 -6.80 18.37
C THR A 233 -5.25 -7.07 16.95
N VAL A 234 -5.99 -8.16 16.78
CA VAL A 234 -6.52 -8.62 15.49
C VAL A 234 -8.03 -8.39 15.48
N ALA A 235 -8.51 -7.67 14.48
CA ALA A 235 -9.92 -7.66 14.12
C ALA A 235 -10.09 -8.59 12.91
N ASP A 236 -11.03 -9.53 12.98
CA ASP A 236 -11.33 -10.49 11.91
C ASP A 236 -12.86 -10.60 11.76
N GLY A 237 -13.37 -10.30 10.58
CA GLY A 237 -14.79 -10.34 10.27
C GLY A 237 -15.27 -11.79 10.08
N ILE A 238 -15.75 -12.43 11.16
CA ILE A 238 -16.17 -13.83 11.14
C ILE A 238 -17.38 -14.03 10.24
N VAL A 239 -17.31 -15.03 9.35
CA VAL A 239 -18.37 -15.33 8.37
C VAL A 239 -19.56 -16.02 9.02
N SER A 240 -20.69 -15.35 9.03
CA SER A 240 -21.91 -15.74 9.72
C SER A 240 -22.52 -17.06 9.20
N SER A 241 -22.47 -17.33 7.90
CA SER A 241 -23.00 -18.57 7.30
C SER A 241 -22.22 -19.82 7.69
N LEU A 242 -20.98 -19.64 8.20
CA LEU A 242 -20.10 -20.71 8.68
C LEU A 242 -20.01 -20.76 10.21
N THR A 243 -20.80 -19.96 10.91
CA THR A 243 -20.79 -19.85 12.38
C THR A 243 -22.22 -19.91 12.89
N HIS A 244 -22.61 -21.02 13.51
CA HIS A 244 -24.02 -21.29 13.81
C HIS A 244 -24.45 -20.84 15.20
N ASN A 245 -23.51 -20.58 16.09
CA ASN A 245 -23.75 -20.16 17.47
C ASN A 245 -22.54 -19.45 18.07
N VAL A 246 -22.73 -18.89 19.26
CA VAL A 246 -21.69 -18.14 19.99
C VAL A 246 -20.49 -19.01 20.40
N ASP A 247 -20.69 -20.31 20.63
CA ASP A 247 -19.58 -21.19 21.01
C ASP A 247 -18.67 -21.50 19.83
N GLU A 248 -19.22 -21.69 18.63
CA GLU A 248 -18.44 -21.78 17.38
C GLU A 248 -17.70 -20.47 17.09
N TYR A 249 -18.33 -19.31 17.35
CA TYR A 249 -17.69 -18.02 17.22
C TYR A 249 -16.46 -17.90 18.13
N LYS A 250 -16.62 -18.25 19.43
CA LYS A 250 -15.53 -18.25 20.41
C LYS A 250 -14.41 -19.22 20.04
N ALA A 251 -14.77 -20.42 19.56
CA ALA A 251 -13.80 -21.42 19.10
C ALA A 251 -12.99 -20.90 17.89
N THR A 252 -13.65 -20.23 16.93
CA THR A 252 -12.97 -19.61 15.79
C THR A 252 -11.99 -18.53 16.24
N LYS A 253 -12.40 -17.65 17.17
CA LYS A 253 -11.50 -16.63 17.74
C LYS A 253 -10.26 -17.24 18.40
N GLU A 254 -10.47 -18.29 19.19
CA GLU A 254 -9.37 -18.96 19.87
C GLU A 254 -8.41 -19.63 18.88
N ALA A 255 -8.94 -20.29 17.84
CA ALA A 255 -8.12 -20.88 16.79
C ALA A 255 -7.27 -19.82 16.04
N ILE A 256 -7.85 -18.66 15.74
CA ILE A 256 -7.10 -17.53 15.17
C ILE A 256 -6.00 -17.08 16.13
N ARG A 257 -6.32 -16.90 17.41
CA ARG A 257 -5.37 -16.49 18.45
C ARG A 257 -4.18 -17.43 18.55
N GLU A 258 -4.43 -18.74 18.60
CA GLU A 258 -3.39 -19.78 18.67
C GLU A 258 -2.45 -19.73 17.46
N LYS A 259 -3.01 -19.63 16.23
CA LYS A 259 -2.21 -19.51 15.00
C LYS A 259 -1.34 -18.25 14.97
N VAL A 260 -1.86 -17.14 15.48
CA VAL A 260 -1.08 -15.89 15.58
C VAL A 260 0.02 -16.00 16.62
N LEU A 261 -0.22 -16.70 17.76
CA LEU A 261 0.82 -17.00 18.74
C LEU A 261 1.91 -17.91 18.17
N ASP A 262 1.54 -18.95 17.40
CA ASP A 262 2.47 -19.82 16.70
C ASP A 262 3.36 -19.04 15.72
N LEU A 263 2.76 -18.11 14.97
CA LEU A 263 3.50 -17.21 14.09
C LEU A 263 4.45 -16.31 14.89
N ALA A 264 3.97 -15.71 15.99
CA ALA A 264 4.76 -14.82 16.83
C ALA A 264 5.98 -15.53 17.42
N SER A 265 5.86 -16.81 17.78
CA SER A 265 7.00 -17.61 18.28
C SER A 265 8.16 -17.72 17.28
N LYS A 266 7.88 -17.59 15.97
CA LYS A 266 8.89 -17.61 14.90
C LYS A 266 9.53 -16.25 14.66
N TYR A 267 8.73 -15.18 14.75
CA TYR A 267 9.18 -13.82 14.40
C TYR A 267 9.63 -13.00 15.60
N ALA A 268 9.18 -13.33 16.81
CA ALA A 268 9.41 -12.57 18.04
C ALA A 268 9.68 -13.47 19.26
N SER A 269 10.52 -14.51 19.09
CA SER A 269 10.83 -15.51 20.11
C SER A 269 11.52 -14.93 21.37
N ASP A 270 12.10 -13.75 21.25
CA ASP A 270 12.78 -13.03 22.34
C ASP A 270 11.89 -12.00 23.06
N HIS A 271 10.59 -11.99 22.73
CA HIS A 271 9.57 -11.11 23.32
C HIS A 271 8.46 -11.90 23.99
N ASP A 272 7.83 -11.27 25.00
CA ASP A 272 6.57 -11.73 25.59
C ASP A 272 5.41 -11.23 24.72
N VAL A 273 4.69 -12.16 24.06
CA VAL A 273 3.65 -11.81 23.08
C VAL A 273 2.26 -12.14 23.59
N GLU A 274 1.39 -11.14 23.63
CA GLU A 274 -0.03 -11.26 23.90
C GLU A 274 -0.83 -11.04 22.60
N VAL A 275 -1.85 -11.87 22.35
CA VAL A 275 -2.73 -11.77 21.18
C VAL A 275 -4.18 -11.63 21.62
N TYR A 276 -4.83 -10.63 21.09
CA TYR A 276 -6.23 -10.30 21.32
C TYR A 276 -6.99 -10.32 19.98
N VAL A 277 -8.12 -11.03 19.93
CA VAL A 277 -8.97 -11.12 18.72
C VAL A 277 -10.35 -10.56 19.03
N ASN A 278 -10.86 -9.65 18.19
CA ASN A 278 -12.20 -9.05 18.28
C ASN A 278 -12.54 -8.60 19.72
N THR A 279 -11.77 -7.65 20.25
CA THR A 279 -11.87 -7.22 21.65
C THR A 279 -13.10 -6.37 21.98
N ALA A 280 -13.83 -5.93 20.95
CA ALA A 280 -15.10 -5.19 21.14
C ALA A 280 -16.32 -6.09 21.34
N ASP A 281 -16.16 -7.40 21.27
CA ASP A 281 -17.25 -8.35 21.47
C ASP A 281 -17.87 -8.24 22.87
N MET A 282 -19.18 -8.23 22.91
CA MET A 282 -19.97 -8.28 24.15
C MET A 282 -20.85 -9.52 24.13
N PHE A 283 -20.72 -10.37 25.13
CA PHE A 283 -21.51 -11.59 25.28
C PHE A 283 -22.67 -11.35 26.27
N GLY A 284 -23.87 -11.49 25.77
CA GLY A 284 -25.09 -11.33 26.57
C GLY A 284 -25.31 -12.47 27.57
N LYS A 285 -26.30 -12.28 28.46
CA LYS A 285 -26.68 -13.33 29.43
C LYS A 285 -27.72 -14.30 28.84
N HIS A 286 -28.38 -13.89 27.76
CA HIS A 286 -29.41 -14.69 27.10
C HIS A 286 -29.09 -14.83 25.60
N PRO A 287 -29.56 -15.92 24.95
CA PRO A 287 -29.39 -16.11 23.51
C PRO A 287 -29.96 -14.91 22.72
N GLY A 288 -29.17 -14.39 21.79
CA GLY A 288 -29.54 -13.24 20.94
C GLY A 288 -29.15 -11.86 21.47
N GLU A 289 -28.56 -11.79 22.67
CA GLU A 289 -28.01 -10.54 23.24
C GLU A 289 -26.55 -10.32 22.91
N ASP A 290 -25.92 -11.27 22.20
CA ASP A 290 -24.52 -11.18 21.84
C ASP A 290 -24.28 -10.11 20.75
N VAL A 291 -23.33 -9.22 20.98
CA VAL A 291 -22.83 -8.25 20.01
C VAL A 291 -21.41 -8.67 19.64
N VAL A 292 -21.27 -9.29 18.48
CA VAL A 292 -20.01 -9.89 18.03
C VAL A 292 -19.73 -9.51 16.57
N TYR A 293 -18.47 -9.60 16.16
CA TYR A 293 -18.07 -9.21 14.81
C TYR A 293 -18.39 -10.31 13.78
N LEU A 294 -19.68 -10.46 13.46
CA LEU A 294 -20.16 -11.32 12.36
C LEU A 294 -20.36 -10.52 11.08
N THR A 295 -20.09 -11.16 9.95
CA THR A 295 -20.27 -10.60 8.61
C THR A 295 -20.97 -11.61 7.70
N VAL A 296 -21.78 -11.14 6.76
CA VAL A 296 -22.39 -11.96 5.71
C VAL A 296 -21.39 -12.19 4.58
N THR A 297 -20.62 -11.15 4.22
CA THR A 297 -19.75 -11.11 3.05
C THR A 297 -18.27 -11.23 3.38
N GLY A 298 -17.89 -11.28 4.66
CA GLY A 298 -16.50 -11.35 5.11
C GLY A 298 -15.80 -9.99 5.19
N THR A 299 -16.53 -8.87 5.09
CA THR A 299 -15.96 -7.50 5.20
C THR A 299 -16.88 -6.58 6.00
N SER A 300 -16.30 -5.71 6.84
CA SER A 300 -17.01 -4.65 7.58
C SER A 300 -17.66 -3.61 6.65
N ALA A 301 -17.23 -3.53 5.40
CA ALA A 301 -17.85 -2.66 4.42
C ALA A 301 -19.36 -2.91 4.26
N GLU A 302 -19.84 -4.13 4.49
CA GLU A 302 -21.28 -4.45 4.49
C GLU A 302 -22.07 -3.79 5.64
N ALA A 303 -21.36 -3.42 6.71
CA ALA A 303 -21.96 -2.92 7.97
C ALA A 303 -21.72 -1.41 8.19
N GLY A 304 -21.50 -0.66 7.11
CA GLY A 304 -21.38 0.80 7.12
C GLY A 304 -19.95 1.30 7.42
N ASP A 305 -18.94 0.44 7.34
CA ASP A 305 -17.54 0.89 7.40
C ASP A 305 -17.07 1.36 6.02
N ASP A 306 -16.59 2.60 5.97
CA ASP A 306 -16.24 3.29 4.74
C ASP A 306 -14.75 3.14 4.41
N GLY A 307 -14.40 3.27 3.13
CA GLY A 307 -13.02 3.25 2.66
C GLY A 307 -12.70 4.40 1.73
N ASN A 308 -11.44 4.86 1.75
CA ASN A 308 -10.97 5.92 0.87
C ASN A 308 -9.56 5.62 0.37
N THR A 309 -9.30 5.83 -0.92
CA THR A 309 -7.97 5.66 -1.51
C THR A 309 -6.93 6.49 -0.78
N GLY A 310 -5.80 5.85 -0.44
CA GLY A 310 -4.68 6.48 0.22
C GLY A 310 -4.76 6.51 1.75
N ARG A 311 -5.82 6.00 2.37
CA ARG A 311 -5.94 5.82 3.83
C ARG A 311 -5.46 4.46 4.33
N GLY A 312 -5.12 3.57 3.41
CA GLY A 312 -4.63 2.23 3.68
C GLY A 312 -3.13 2.16 3.95
N ASN A 313 -2.60 0.96 3.80
CA ASN A 313 -1.17 0.68 3.92
C ASN A 313 -0.35 1.52 2.92
N ARG A 314 0.92 1.76 3.27
CA ARG A 314 1.88 2.41 2.36
C ARG A 314 2.52 1.37 1.43
N VAL A 315 3.44 1.83 0.58
CA VAL A 315 4.11 0.99 -0.43
C VAL A 315 4.80 -0.26 0.12
N ASN A 316 5.17 -0.27 1.39
CA ASN A 316 5.74 -1.43 2.09
C ASN A 316 4.69 -2.40 2.66
N GLY A 317 3.40 -2.10 2.49
CA GLY A 317 2.29 -2.90 2.99
C GLY A 317 1.88 -2.62 4.43
N LEU A 318 2.38 -1.55 5.04
CA LEU A 318 2.14 -1.21 6.46
C LEU A 318 1.79 0.26 6.66
N ILE A 319 1.24 0.58 7.82
CA ILE A 319 1.13 1.93 8.38
C ILE A 319 2.04 1.97 9.60
N THR A 320 3.11 2.78 9.51
CA THR A 320 4.25 2.79 10.44
C THR A 320 4.51 4.19 10.98
N PRO A 321 3.80 4.63 12.05
CA PRO A 321 3.93 5.98 12.60
C PRO A 321 5.33 6.34 13.10
N ASN A 322 6.15 5.34 13.43
CA ASN A 322 7.54 5.54 13.87
C ASN A 322 8.51 5.77 12.70
N ARG A 323 8.05 5.66 11.46
CA ARG A 323 8.86 5.79 10.25
C ARG A 323 8.55 7.09 9.49
N GLN A 324 9.52 7.57 8.75
CA GLN A 324 9.26 8.55 7.69
C GLN A 324 8.43 7.89 6.59
N MET A 325 7.38 8.56 6.13
CA MET A 325 6.49 8.03 5.09
C MET A 325 5.95 9.14 4.18
N SER A 326 5.56 8.76 2.98
CA SER A 326 4.77 9.61 2.08
C SER A 326 3.28 9.34 2.31
N LEU A 327 2.45 10.38 2.34
CA LEU A 327 0.99 10.27 2.29
C LEU A 327 0.46 10.06 0.88
N GLU A 328 1.34 10.14 -0.13
CA GLU A 328 0.98 9.94 -1.53
C GLU A 328 0.52 8.50 -1.76
N ALA A 329 -0.74 8.34 -2.17
CA ALA A 329 -1.28 7.03 -2.53
C ALA A 329 -0.60 6.50 -3.79
N THR A 330 -0.23 5.23 -3.81
CA THR A 330 0.29 4.56 -5.01
C THR A 330 -0.84 4.04 -5.89
N ALA A 331 -1.94 3.59 -5.27
CA ALA A 331 -3.09 2.98 -5.93
C ALA A 331 -3.70 3.87 -7.04
N GLY A 332 -4.06 3.28 -8.16
CA GLY A 332 -4.78 3.93 -9.25
C GLY A 332 -3.96 4.90 -10.11
N LYS A 333 -2.69 5.12 -9.79
CA LYS A 333 -1.80 6.02 -10.52
C LYS A 333 -1.16 5.35 -11.74
N ASN A 334 -0.89 6.14 -12.77
CA ASN A 334 -0.20 5.67 -13.98
C ASN A 334 1.20 5.12 -13.65
N PRO A 335 1.51 3.86 -14.03
CA PRO A 335 2.78 3.23 -13.66
C PRO A 335 3.99 3.70 -14.48
N VAL A 336 3.80 4.54 -15.51
CA VAL A 336 4.88 5.04 -16.39
C VAL A 336 5.34 6.43 -16.00
N SER A 337 4.41 7.33 -15.66
CA SER A 337 4.69 8.76 -15.51
C SER A 337 4.34 9.34 -14.15
N HIS A 338 3.49 8.64 -13.35
CA HIS A 338 3.08 9.20 -12.08
C HIS A 338 4.12 8.90 -10.97
N VAL A 339 4.91 9.90 -10.67
CA VAL A 339 6.00 9.80 -9.69
C VAL A 339 5.53 9.45 -8.28
N GLY A 340 4.29 9.78 -7.89
CA GLY A 340 3.71 9.37 -6.63
C GLY A 340 3.64 7.84 -6.46
N LYS A 341 3.52 7.06 -7.55
CA LYS A 341 3.69 5.60 -7.54
C LYS A 341 5.15 5.23 -7.72
N ILE A 342 5.78 5.70 -8.79
CA ILE A 342 7.10 5.27 -9.22
C ILE A 342 8.15 5.53 -8.14
N TYR A 343 8.16 6.73 -7.54
CA TYR A 343 9.17 7.10 -6.56
C TYR A 343 8.97 6.43 -5.20
N ASN A 344 7.73 6.12 -4.81
CA ASN A 344 7.50 5.32 -3.60
C ASN A 344 8.04 3.89 -3.78
N VAL A 345 7.78 3.25 -4.94
CA VAL A 345 8.33 1.93 -5.26
C VAL A 345 9.85 1.98 -5.39
N ALA A 346 10.40 2.98 -6.11
CA ALA A 346 11.84 3.16 -6.27
C ALA A 346 12.56 3.35 -4.93
N ALA A 347 12.04 4.24 -4.09
CA ALA A 347 12.61 4.53 -2.78
C ALA A 347 12.62 3.28 -1.88
N LYS A 348 11.54 2.50 -1.88
CA LYS A 348 11.48 1.21 -1.16
C LYS A 348 12.56 0.25 -1.66
N LEU A 349 12.62 -0.01 -2.97
CA LEU A 349 13.57 -0.96 -3.54
C LEU A 349 15.02 -0.51 -3.35
N MET A 350 15.31 0.79 -3.47
CA MET A 350 16.63 1.34 -3.18
C MET A 350 17.00 1.19 -1.70
N ALA A 351 16.07 1.46 -0.77
CA ALA A 351 16.34 1.30 0.65
C ALA A 351 16.62 -0.17 1.01
N GLU A 352 15.83 -1.11 0.48
CA GLU A 352 16.04 -2.54 0.66
C GLU A 352 17.43 -2.96 0.15
N ARG A 353 17.81 -2.56 -1.06
CA ARG A 353 19.13 -2.85 -1.64
C ARG A 353 20.28 -2.24 -0.84
N ILE A 354 20.15 -0.96 -0.41
CA ILE A 354 21.19 -0.32 0.40
C ILE A 354 21.42 -1.13 1.68
N TYR A 355 20.36 -1.51 2.37
CA TYR A 355 20.46 -2.30 3.59
C TYR A 355 21.09 -3.68 3.36
N GLU A 356 20.73 -4.36 2.27
CA GLU A 356 21.18 -5.72 1.95
C GLU A 356 22.63 -5.77 1.41
N GLU A 357 22.98 -4.79 0.57
CA GLU A 357 24.25 -4.80 -0.18
C GLU A 357 25.36 -3.99 0.51
N THR A 358 25.02 -2.96 1.31
CA THR A 358 26.00 -2.11 2.01
C THR A 358 26.18 -2.56 3.46
N LYS A 359 27.33 -3.21 3.74
CA LYS A 359 27.66 -3.64 5.10
C LYS A 359 27.92 -2.45 6.01
N GLY A 360 27.24 -2.40 7.16
CA GLY A 360 27.40 -1.35 8.15
C GLY A 360 26.33 -0.26 8.10
N VAL A 361 25.22 -0.51 7.42
CA VAL A 361 23.99 0.27 7.52
C VAL A 361 23.00 -0.46 8.41
N GLU A 362 22.60 0.14 9.54
CA GLU A 362 21.61 -0.42 10.47
C GLU A 362 20.17 -0.07 10.09
N GLU A 363 19.97 1.14 9.61
CA GLU A 363 18.67 1.64 9.16
C GLU A 363 18.89 2.69 8.07
N VAL A 364 18.03 2.73 7.06
CA VAL A 364 18.13 3.69 5.96
C VAL A 364 16.75 4.19 5.53
N TYR A 365 16.70 5.46 5.17
CA TYR A 365 15.55 6.14 4.55
C TYR A 365 15.98 6.72 3.21
N VAL A 366 15.21 6.46 2.16
CA VAL A 366 15.39 7.03 0.82
C VAL A 366 14.21 7.91 0.49
N LYS A 367 14.45 9.15 0.12
CA LYS A 367 13.45 10.14 -0.29
C LYS A 367 13.80 10.67 -1.67
N ILE A 368 12.84 10.63 -2.59
CA ILE A 368 13.03 11.05 -3.99
C ILE A 368 11.99 12.10 -4.32
N LEU A 369 12.41 13.31 -4.73
CA LEU A 369 11.53 14.42 -5.12
C LEU A 369 11.63 14.69 -6.61
N SER A 370 10.48 14.71 -7.30
CA SER A 370 10.38 15.07 -8.72
C SER A 370 10.21 16.57 -8.96
N GLN A 371 10.27 16.93 -10.23
CA GLN A 371 9.72 18.16 -10.79
C GLN A 371 8.89 17.81 -12.03
N ILE A 372 7.65 18.28 -12.07
CA ILE A 372 6.76 18.06 -13.23
C ILE A 372 7.45 18.42 -14.55
N GLY A 373 7.29 17.59 -15.56
CA GLY A 373 7.88 17.80 -16.89
C GLY A 373 9.38 17.50 -17.01
N LYS A 374 10.03 17.00 -15.96
CA LYS A 374 11.41 16.51 -16.00
C LYS A 374 11.44 14.99 -16.14
N PRO A 375 12.50 14.42 -16.77
CA PRO A 375 12.67 12.98 -16.83
C PRO A 375 12.61 12.32 -15.43
N ILE A 376 11.93 11.18 -15.31
CA ILE A 376 11.75 10.50 -14.01
C ILE A 376 13.08 9.95 -13.44
N ASP A 377 14.09 9.73 -14.28
CA ASP A 377 15.44 9.33 -13.87
C ASP A 377 16.32 10.52 -13.40
N LYS A 378 15.78 11.75 -13.49
CA LYS A 378 16.46 12.98 -13.09
C LYS A 378 15.64 13.76 -12.07
N PRO A 379 15.48 13.23 -10.84
CA PRO A 379 14.76 13.91 -9.76
C PRO A 379 15.42 15.23 -9.39
N GLN A 380 14.70 16.12 -8.72
CA GLN A 380 15.29 17.33 -8.14
C GLN A 380 16.32 16.98 -7.08
N VAL A 381 16.03 15.97 -6.27
CA VAL A 381 16.89 15.45 -5.22
C VAL A 381 16.54 14.00 -4.88
N VAL A 382 17.57 13.21 -4.59
CA VAL A 382 17.49 11.97 -3.82
C VAL A 382 18.19 12.21 -2.50
N SER A 383 17.45 12.15 -1.39
CA SER A 383 18.02 12.26 -0.04
C SER A 383 18.04 10.87 0.58
N VAL A 384 19.22 10.42 0.97
CA VAL A 384 19.41 9.17 1.71
C VAL A 384 19.90 9.50 3.12
N GLU A 385 19.13 9.11 4.11
CA GLU A 385 19.51 9.21 5.51
C GLU A 385 19.73 7.79 6.05
N TYR A 386 20.84 7.55 6.72
CA TYR A 386 21.15 6.22 7.23
C TYR A 386 21.79 6.24 8.62
N ILE A 387 21.60 5.17 9.38
CA ILE A 387 22.27 4.97 10.66
C ILE A 387 23.44 4.02 10.41
N PRO A 388 24.70 4.49 10.57
CA PRO A 388 25.86 3.62 10.41
C PRO A 388 26.08 2.74 11.64
N SER A 389 26.52 1.51 11.44
CA SER A 389 27.03 0.67 12.52
C SER A 389 28.36 1.20 13.08
N ASP A 390 28.65 0.89 14.32
CA ASP A 390 29.86 1.34 14.99
C ASP A 390 31.13 0.92 14.22
N GLY A 391 32.05 1.87 14.05
CA GLY A 391 33.36 1.64 13.43
C GLY A 391 33.39 1.60 11.91
N CYS A 392 32.27 1.80 11.23
CA CYS A 392 32.23 1.87 9.77
C CYS A 392 32.71 3.22 9.24
N SER A 393 33.36 3.21 8.06
CA SER A 393 33.81 4.42 7.37
C SER A 393 32.63 5.05 6.62
N GLU A 394 32.20 6.24 7.03
CA GLU A 394 31.12 6.98 6.35
C GLU A 394 31.43 7.23 4.87
N ASN A 395 32.69 7.51 4.52
CA ASN A 395 33.10 7.73 3.12
C ASN A 395 32.89 6.49 2.24
N SER A 396 33.16 5.28 2.78
CA SER A 396 32.91 4.03 2.05
C SER A 396 31.42 3.80 1.86
N LEU A 397 30.66 3.97 2.95
CA LEU A 397 29.19 3.82 2.91
C LEU A 397 28.55 4.80 1.92
N ASN A 398 28.95 6.06 1.96
CA ASN A 398 28.42 7.09 1.05
C ASN A 398 28.71 6.75 -0.42
N TYR A 399 29.88 6.21 -0.73
CA TYR A 399 30.22 5.78 -2.09
C TYR A 399 29.31 4.61 -2.55
N GLU A 400 29.21 3.56 -1.75
CA GLU A 400 28.38 2.38 -2.06
C GLU A 400 26.91 2.77 -2.23
N ILE A 401 26.36 3.56 -1.30
CA ILE A 401 24.98 4.09 -1.35
C ILE A 401 24.76 4.91 -2.62
N THR A 402 25.73 5.79 -2.98
CA THR A 402 25.64 6.60 -4.20
C THR A 402 25.50 5.74 -5.45
N GLU A 403 26.29 4.67 -5.56
CA GLU A 403 26.24 3.80 -6.74
C GLU A 403 24.95 3.01 -6.83
N ILE A 404 24.39 2.53 -5.70
CA ILE A 404 23.08 1.87 -5.65
C ILE A 404 21.98 2.82 -6.11
N VAL A 405 21.98 4.07 -5.60
CA VAL A 405 20.98 5.08 -5.99
C VAL A 405 21.09 5.42 -7.49
N LYS A 406 22.30 5.63 -8.02
CA LYS A 406 22.50 5.89 -9.44
C LYS A 406 22.03 4.73 -10.32
N GLU A 407 22.29 3.51 -9.91
CA GLU A 407 21.79 2.32 -10.62
C GLU A 407 20.26 2.24 -10.57
N GLY A 408 19.66 2.47 -9.41
CA GLY A 408 18.22 2.49 -9.26
C GLY A 408 17.54 3.55 -10.14
N LEU A 409 18.14 4.74 -10.28
CA LEU A 409 17.64 5.78 -11.20
C LEU A 409 17.80 5.36 -12.67
N ARG A 410 18.93 4.77 -13.06
CA ARG A 410 19.13 4.25 -14.44
C ARG A 410 18.08 3.21 -14.82
N ASN A 411 17.67 2.37 -13.87
CA ASN A 411 16.74 1.27 -14.09
C ASN A 411 15.29 1.62 -13.71
N ILE A 412 14.96 2.89 -13.48
CA ILE A 412 13.66 3.33 -12.93
C ILE A 412 12.47 2.91 -13.81
N ARG A 413 12.67 2.73 -15.11
CA ARG A 413 11.64 2.26 -16.06
C ARG A 413 11.17 0.83 -15.76
N ASP A 414 12.01 -0.01 -15.14
CA ASP A 414 11.63 -1.38 -14.78
C ASP A 414 10.48 -1.44 -13.77
N ILE A 415 10.28 -0.37 -13.00
CA ILE A 415 9.18 -0.25 -12.05
C ILE A 415 7.83 -0.42 -12.74
N THR A 416 7.64 0.10 -13.95
CA THR A 416 6.41 -0.11 -14.72
C THR A 416 6.11 -1.60 -14.87
N ARG A 417 7.11 -2.40 -15.29
CA ARG A 417 6.96 -3.85 -15.47
C ARG A 417 6.72 -4.55 -14.13
N ILE A 418 7.48 -4.21 -13.09
CA ILE A 418 7.34 -4.77 -11.74
C ILE A 418 5.91 -4.57 -11.20
N VAL A 419 5.35 -3.37 -11.40
CA VAL A 419 3.97 -3.03 -11.00
C VAL A 419 2.93 -3.82 -11.81
N LEU A 420 3.04 -3.84 -13.14
CA LEU A 420 2.08 -4.54 -14.00
C LEU A 420 2.08 -6.06 -13.82
N GLU A 421 3.21 -6.63 -13.40
CA GLU A 421 3.36 -8.06 -13.09
C GLU A 421 3.00 -8.38 -11.62
N GLY A 422 2.68 -7.39 -10.79
CA GLY A 422 2.34 -7.57 -9.38
C GLY A 422 3.51 -8.10 -8.54
N LYS A 423 4.74 -7.74 -8.89
CA LYS A 423 5.98 -8.20 -8.22
C LYS A 423 6.42 -7.30 -7.06
N THR A 424 5.65 -6.30 -6.71
CA THR A 424 5.88 -5.44 -5.54
C THR A 424 4.58 -5.13 -4.84
N THR A 425 4.66 -4.84 -3.55
CA THR A 425 3.53 -4.26 -2.81
C THR A 425 3.35 -2.80 -3.21
N LEU A 426 2.11 -2.33 -3.18
CA LEU A 426 1.75 -0.93 -3.38
C LEU A 426 1.01 -0.38 -2.15
N PHE A 427 0.36 -1.27 -1.38
CA PHE A 427 -0.37 -1.00 -0.14
C PHE A 427 -0.59 -2.28 0.68
#